data_bca99bd5ddc0111eea88b96394efcfe4
#
_entry.id   bca99bd5ddc0111eea88b96394efcfe4
#
_cell.length_a   1.000
_cell.length_b   1.000
_cell.length_c   1.000
_cell.angle_alpha   90.00
_cell.angle_beta   90.00
_cell.angle_gamma   90.00
#
_symmetry.space_group_name_H-M   'P 1'
#
loop_
_entity.id
_entity.type
_entity.pdbx_description
1 polymer ?
#
loop_
_entity_poly.entity_id
_entity_poly.type
_entity_poly.pdbx_seq_one_letter_code
_entity_poly.pdbx_strand_id
1 'polypeptide(L)'
;RTDGKVVIGADVFTDISTGKAYENFSLRDINQGVSVYSMFNFKFEKTPHYASVGVGYTGHNFYMKDAYLARPYDDETVFVNVPHDYKRSKINTNYIDIPVEFSFVMKDKFKITAGFKFGILVGGKSKYVGELLNDDKTLYLKANRINNLEKYVYSVILRAAYKSVHLFVGYQFSDTFKNGVGPSIKPISLGIGVRPF
;
A
#
# COMPACT_ATOMS: atom_id res chain seq x y z
N ARG A 1 -8.86 -14.80 -32.43
CA ARG A 1 -8.90 -15.52 -31.13
C ARG A 1 -7.88 -14.85 -30.24
N THR A 2 -8.35 -14.07 -29.29
CA THR A 2 -7.48 -13.45 -28.28
C THR A 2 -7.01 -14.55 -27.34
N ASP A 3 -5.77 -14.99 -27.44
CA ASP A 3 -5.19 -15.93 -26.49
C ASP A 3 -5.00 -15.20 -25.15
N GLY A 4 -6.00 -15.33 -24.30
CA GLY A 4 -5.96 -14.79 -22.94
C GLY A 4 -5.22 -15.74 -22.01
N LYS A 5 -4.32 -15.21 -21.17
CA LYS A 5 -3.61 -15.99 -20.16
C LYS A 5 -3.80 -15.35 -18.79
N VAL A 6 -4.21 -16.20 -17.81
CA VAL A 6 -4.24 -15.78 -16.41
C VAL A 6 -2.86 -16.01 -15.79
N VAL A 7 -2.35 -15.01 -15.08
CA VAL A 7 -1.11 -15.08 -14.33
C VAL A 7 -1.31 -14.57 -12.91
N ILE A 8 -0.60 -15.17 -11.96
CA ILE A 8 -0.62 -14.76 -10.56
C ILE A 8 0.72 -14.13 -10.22
N GLY A 9 0.72 -13.02 -9.52
CA GLY A 9 1.90 -12.33 -9.05
C GLY A 9 1.84 -11.98 -7.59
N ALA A 10 3.01 -11.75 -7.01
CA ALA A 10 3.17 -11.29 -5.63
C ALA A 10 4.32 -10.30 -5.54
N ASP A 11 4.12 -9.27 -4.74
CA ASP A 11 5.08 -8.20 -4.50
C ASP A 11 5.35 -8.04 -3.00
N VAL A 12 6.59 -7.70 -2.66
CA VAL A 12 6.98 -7.16 -1.36
C VAL A 12 7.61 -5.80 -1.58
N PHE A 13 7.27 -4.84 -0.74
CA PHE A 13 7.70 -3.48 -0.96
C PHE A 13 7.87 -2.69 0.35
N THR A 14 8.55 -1.56 0.24
CA THR A 14 8.60 -0.53 1.26
C THR A 14 7.86 0.70 0.78
N ASP A 15 7.11 1.32 1.70
CA ASP A 15 6.41 2.57 1.47
C ASP A 15 7.21 3.73 2.09
N ILE A 16 7.47 4.74 1.28
CA ILE A 16 7.96 6.04 1.72
C ILE A 16 6.77 6.97 1.68
N SER A 17 6.39 7.52 2.84
CA SER A 17 5.26 8.42 2.91
C SER A 17 5.63 9.81 2.41
N THR A 18 4.84 10.31 1.49
CA THR A 18 4.81 11.71 1.12
C THR A 18 3.49 12.31 1.57
N GLY A 19 3.46 13.57 1.96
CA GLY A 19 2.25 14.26 2.39
C GLY A 19 2.57 15.45 3.29
N LYS A 20 1.50 16.13 3.73
CA LYS A 20 1.64 17.28 4.62
C LYS A 20 1.82 16.85 6.06
N ALA A 21 2.60 17.62 6.81
CA ALA A 21 2.72 17.45 8.24
C ALA A 21 1.34 17.52 8.93
N TYR A 22 1.13 16.66 9.91
CA TYR A 22 -0.06 16.63 10.73
C TYR A 22 0.35 16.64 12.21
N GLU A 23 -0.49 17.21 13.06
CA GLU A 23 -0.16 17.38 14.48
C GLU A 23 0.16 16.03 15.14
N ASN A 24 1.30 15.97 15.80
CA ASN A 24 1.80 14.77 16.51
C ASN A 24 1.90 13.51 15.62
N PHE A 25 2.00 13.66 14.31
CA PHE A 25 2.09 12.53 13.39
C PHE A 25 3.40 12.54 12.60
N SER A 26 4.15 11.47 12.74
CA SER A 26 5.34 11.18 11.95
C SER A 26 5.40 9.68 11.67
N LEU A 27 5.83 9.31 10.47
CA LEU A 27 6.07 7.92 10.09
C LEU A 27 7.55 7.61 10.11
N ARG A 28 7.88 6.33 10.29
CA ARG A 28 9.23 5.83 10.04
C ARG A 28 9.55 5.94 8.55
N ASP A 29 10.83 6.05 8.22
CA ASP A 29 11.29 6.16 6.82
C ASP A 29 10.98 4.90 6.01
N ILE A 30 10.93 3.74 6.67
CA ILE A 30 10.68 2.44 6.05
C ILE A 30 9.39 1.84 6.62
N ASN A 31 8.41 1.67 5.76
CA ASN A 31 7.14 1.00 6.04
C ASN A 31 6.99 -0.18 5.08
N GLN A 32 6.44 -1.28 5.55
CA GLN A 32 6.41 -2.53 4.80
C GLN A 32 5.04 -2.80 4.21
N GLY A 33 5.01 -3.33 3.00
CA GLY A 33 3.78 -3.76 2.36
C GLY A 33 3.96 -5.05 1.57
N VAL A 34 2.83 -5.68 1.30
CA VAL A 34 2.73 -6.89 0.47
C VAL A 34 1.53 -6.78 -0.45
N SER A 35 1.64 -7.39 -1.63
CA SER A 35 0.55 -7.47 -2.59
C SER A 35 0.54 -8.85 -3.25
N VAL A 36 -0.66 -9.37 -3.47
CA VAL A 36 -0.90 -10.59 -4.26
C VAL A 36 -2.01 -10.28 -5.26
N TYR A 37 -1.83 -10.68 -6.51
CA TYR A 37 -2.78 -10.34 -7.56
C TYR A 37 -2.85 -11.41 -8.64
N SER A 38 -4.01 -11.46 -9.30
CA SER A 38 -4.27 -12.27 -10.49
C SER A 38 -4.57 -11.34 -11.65
N MET A 39 -3.91 -11.54 -12.79
CA MET A 39 -4.04 -10.71 -13.98
C MET A 39 -4.48 -11.56 -15.17
N PHE A 40 -5.40 -11.07 -15.94
CA PHE A 40 -5.75 -11.61 -17.25
C PHE A 40 -5.07 -10.78 -18.34
N ASN A 41 -4.23 -11.42 -19.13
CA ASN A 41 -3.44 -10.77 -20.17
C ASN A 41 -4.16 -10.88 -21.53
N PHE A 42 -4.34 -9.74 -22.18
CA PHE A 42 -4.86 -9.61 -23.54
C PHE A 42 -3.71 -9.32 -24.51
N LYS A 43 -3.29 -10.31 -25.26
CA LYS A 43 -2.20 -10.15 -26.20
C LYS A 43 -2.69 -9.44 -27.46
N PHE A 44 -1.91 -8.47 -27.93
CA PHE A 44 -2.19 -7.79 -29.21
C PHE A 44 -1.69 -8.64 -30.37
N GLU A 45 -2.51 -8.66 -31.44
CA GLU A 45 -2.10 -9.34 -32.68
C GLU A 45 -0.84 -8.71 -33.30
N LYS A 46 0.03 -9.55 -33.82
CA LYS A 46 1.26 -9.15 -34.51
C LYS A 46 2.31 -8.42 -33.64
N THR A 47 2.11 -8.34 -32.33
CA THR A 47 3.09 -7.74 -31.42
C THR A 47 3.28 -8.61 -30.17
N PRO A 48 4.45 -8.53 -29.50
CA PRO A 48 4.65 -9.22 -28.23
C PRO A 48 3.99 -8.49 -27.05
N HIS A 49 3.42 -7.31 -27.28
CA HIS A 49 2.84 -6.44 -26.25
C HIS A 49 1.46 -6.95 -25.82
N TYR A 50 1.06 -6.60 -24.61
CA TYR A 50 -0.25 -6.97 -24.09
C TYR A 50 -0.78 -5.97 -23.07
N ALA A 51 -2.10 -5.88 -22.96
CA ALA A 51 -2.78 -5.24 -21.87
C ALA A 51 -3.21 -6.28 -20.82
N SER A 52 -3.38 -5.86 -19.60
CA SER A 52 -3.81 -6.74 -18.51
C SER A 52 -4.80 -6.04 -17.62
N VAL A 53 -5.78 -6.78 -17.14
CA VAL A 53 -6.69 -6.36 -16.08
C VAL A 53 -6.74 -7.45 -15.04
N GLY A 54 -6.91 -7.09 -13.79
CA GLY A 54 -6.91 -8.09 -12.74
C GLY A 54 -7.62 -7.70 -11.47
N VAL A 55 -7.44 -8.54 -10.48
CA VAL A 55 -7.85 -8.30 -9.10
C VAL A 55 -6.69 -8.68 -8.18
N GLY A 56 -6.49 -7.87 -7.15
CA GLY A 56 -5.44 -8.09 -6.17
C GLY A 56 -5.84 -7.73 -4.76
N TYR A 57 -4.95 -8.02 -3.85
CA TYR A 57 -5.03 -7.61 -2.46
C TYR A 57 -3.70 -6.98 -2.07
N THR A 58 -3.76 -5.77 -1.51
CA THR A 58 -2.57 -5.06 -1.02
C THR A 58 -2.75 -4.68 0.44
N GLY A 59 -1.73 -4.97 1.23
CA GLY A 59 -1.63 -4.56 2.63
C GLY A 59 -0.45 -3.62 2.84
N HIS A 60 -0.71 -2.46 3.45
CA HIS A 60 0.30 -1.49 3.88
C HIS A 60 0.41 -1.50 5.41
N ASN A 61 1.62 -1.39 5.94
CA ASN A 61 1.88 -1.19 7.36
C ASN A 61 2.66 0.10 7.55
N PHE A 62 2.00 1.12 8.06
CA PHE A 62 2.61 2.41 8.37
C PHE A 62 3.01 2.43 9.84
N TYR A 63 4.31 2.50 10.10
CA TYR A 63 4.87 2.55 11.46
C TYR A 63 5.00 4.00 11.89
N MET A 64 4.26 4.36 12.93
CA MET A 64 4.34 5.69 13.52
C MET A 64 5.60 5.83 14.38
N LYS A 65 6.17 7.03 14.35
CA LYS A 65 7.32 7.42 15.15
C LYS A 65 6.83 8.31 16.29
N ASP A 66 7.15 7.88 17.53
CA ASP A 66 6.90 8.63 18.76
C ASP A 66 5.43 9.07 18.98
N ALA A 67 4.49 8.35 18.37
CA ALA A 67 3.05 8.62 18.49
C ALA A 67 2.20 7.37 18.30
N TYR A 68 0.96 7.42 18.75
CA TYR A 68 -0.05 6.40 18.48
C TYR A 68 -1.42 7.04 18.15
N LEU A 69 -2.26 6.29 17.45
CA LEU A 69 -3.63 6.67 17.16
C LEU A 69 -4.50 6.47 18.39
N ALA A 70 -4.91 7.58 19.04
CA ALA A 70 -5.63 7.54 20.30
C ALA A 70 -7.13 7.26 20.13
N ARG A 71 -7.74 7.82 19.06
CA ARG A 71 -9.19 7.77 18.83
C ARG A 71 -9.52 7.26 17.43
N PRO A 72 -9.46 5.95 17.20
CA PRO A 72 -9.66 5.37 15.86
C PRO A 72 -11.11 5.41 15.37
N TYR A 73 -12.07 5.62 16.25
CA TYR A 73 -13.52 5.56 15.98
C TYR A 73 -14.20 6.94 15.93
N ASP A 74 -13.48 7.99 16.28
CA ASP A 74 -14.01 9.36 16.32
C ASP A 74 -14.05 9.98 14.91
N ASP A 75 -14.78 11.07 14.77
CA ASP A 75 -14.89 11.82 13.51
C ASP A 75 -13.59 12.58 13.15
N GLU A 76 -12.75 12.84 14.16
CA GLU A 76 -11.42 13.41 13.96
C GLU A 76 -10.33 12.40 14.36
N THR A 77 -9.27 12.37 13.55
CA THR A 77 -8.12 11.53 13.82
C THR A 77 -7.19 12.22 14.80
N VAL A 78 -7.01 11.60 15.98
CA VAL A 78 -6.15 12.17 17.04
C VAL A 78 -4.96 11.26 17.26
N PHE A 79 -3.76 11.85 17.11
CA PHE A 79 -2.49 11.20 17.48
C PHE A 79 -1.97 11.80 18.78
N VAL A 80 -1.44 10.94 19.63
CA VAL A 80 -0.84 11.33 20.90
C VAL A 80 0.63 10.95 20.89
N ASN A 81 1.48 11.92 21.25
CA ASN A 81 2.91 11.66 21.38
C ASN A 81 3.20 10.73 22.55
N VAL A 82 4.16 9.85 22.37
CA VAL A 82 4.67 8.94 23.39
C VAL A 82 6.11 9.30 23.69
N PRO A 83 6.41 9.90 24.86
CA PRO A 83 7.76 10.28 25.22
C PRO A 83 8.62 9.14 25.74
N HIS A 84 8.08 7.92 25.87
CA HIS A 84 8.73 6.75 26.43
C HIS A 84 8.90 5.61 25.43
N ASP A 85 9.67 4.62 25.79
CA ASP A 85 9.93 3.45 24.97
C ASP A 85 8.64 2.69 24.65
N TYR A 86 8.38 2.51 23.36
CA TYR A 86 7.28 1.69 22.87
C TYR A 86 7.80 0.58 21.97
N LYS A 87 7.17 -0.58 22.07
CA LYS A 87 7.55 -1.74 21.27
C LYS A 87 7.02 -1.66 19.84
N ARG A 88 5.81 -1.10 19.67
CA ARG A 88 5.16 -1.03 18.35
C ARG A 88 4.06 0.01 18.31
N SER A 89 4.08 0.84 17.28
CA SER A 89 2.98 1.72 16.92
C SER A 89 2.77 1.67 15.41
N LYS A 90 1.62 1.18 14.93
CA LYS A 90 1.36 1.06 13.51
C LYS A 90 -0.11 1.17 13.13
N ILE A 91 -0.33 1.65 11.90
CA ILE A 91 -1.59 1.57 11.17
C ILE A 91 -1.41 0.57 10.03
N ASN A 92 -2.35 -0.33 9.90
CA ASN A 92 -2.42 -1.27 8.78
C ASN A 92 -3.65 -0.95 7.94
N THR A 93 -3.47 -0.82 6.64
CA THR A 93 -4.55 -0.64 5.66
C THR A 93 -4.52 -1.75 4.63
N ASN A 94 -5.69 -2.27 4.30
CA ASN A 94 -5.83 -3.38 3.36
C ASN A 94 -6.83 -3.01 2.29
N TYR A 95 -6.46 -3.26 1.03
CA TYR A 95 -7.26 -2.92 -0.15
C TYR A 95 -7.47 -4.14 -1.03
N ILE A 96 -8.65 -4.22 -1.63
CA ILE A 96 -8.85 -4.99 -2.85
C ILE A 96 -8.58 -4.06 -4.01
N ASP A 97 -7.68 -4.46 -4.90
CA ASP A 97 -7.20 -3.67 -6.02
C ASP A 97 -7.74 -4.19 -7.34
N ILE A 98 -8.00 -3.26 -8.25
CA ILE A 98 -8.29 -3.53 -9.66
C ILE A 98 -7.15 -2.89 -10.47
N PRO A 99 -6.07 -3.64 -10.76
CA PRO A 99 -4.99 -3.18 -11.61
C PRO A 99 -5.37 -3.27 -13.09
N VAL A 100 -5.00 -2.23 -13.86
CA VAL A 100 -5.02 -2.20 -15.31
C VAL A 100 -3.63 -1.82 -15.79
N GLU A 101 -2.99 -2.69 -16.53
CA GLU A 101 -1.59 -2.56 -16.90
C GLU A 101 -1.41 -2.73 -18.41
N PHE A 102 -0.41 -2.04 -18.95
CA PHE A 102 0.08 -2.22 -20.31
C PHE A 102 1.55 -2.63 -20.29
N SER A 103 1.87 -3.74 -20.92
CA SER A 103 3.21 -4.34 -20.92
C SER A 103 3.85 -4.27 -22.30
N PHE A 104 5.00 -3.60 -22.34
CA PHE A 104 5.91 -3.54 -23.49
C PHE A 104 6.97 -4.62 -23.36
N VAL A 105 6.92 -5.63 -24.20
CA VAL A 105 7.93 -6.67 -24.27
C VAL A 105 9.04 -6.20 -25.20
N MET A 106 10.27 -6.09 -24.62
CA MET A 106 11.47 -5.67 -25.30
C MET A 106 12.32 -6.86 -25.57
N LYS A 107 12.68 -7.55 -26.29
CA LYS A 107 13.44 -8.82 -26.40
C LYS A 107 12.89 -9.90 -25.45
N ASP A 108 12.98 -11.12 -25.80
CA ASP A 108 12.25 -12.31 -25.32
C ASP A 108 12.08 -12.48 -23.79
N LYS A 109 12.77 -11.70 -22.98
CA LYS A 109 12.82 -11.88 -21.52
C LYS A 109 12.71 -10.60 -20.71
N PHE A 110 12.76 -9.43 -21.35
CA PHE A 110 12.69 -8.14 -20.69
C PHE A 110 11.39 -7.42 -21.04
N LYS A 111 10.70 -6.88 -20.05
CA LYS A 111 9.48 -6.10 -20.27
C LYS A 111 9.39 -4.91 -19.32
N ILE A 112 8.79 -3.84 -19.80
CA ILE A 112 8.40 -2.68 -19.01
C ILE A 112 6.87 -2.66 -18.99
N THR A 113 6.31 -2.47 -17.81
CA THR A 113 4.87 -2.41 -17.60
C THR A 113 4.52 -1.10 -16.91
N ALA A 114 3.60 -0.36 -17.49
CA ALA A 114 2.98 0.81 -16.86
C ALA A 114 1.51 0.50 -16.56
N GLY A 115 1.01 0.96 -15.45
CA GLY A 115 -0.36 0.68 -15.05
C GLY A 115 -0.96 1.67 -14.09
N PHE A 116 -2.26 1.52 -13.94
CA PHE A 116 -3.10 2.20 -12.98
C PHE A 116 -3.75 1.16 -12.06
N LYS A 117 -3.89 1.51 -10.79
CA LYS A 117 -4.48 0.65 -9.79
C LYS A 117 -5.54 1.41 -9.01
N PHE A 118 -6.75 0.89 -9.01
CA PHE A 118 -7.87 1.36 -8.19
C PHE A 118 -8.01 0.43 -6.99
N GLY A 119 -7.96 0.98 -5.78
CA GLY A 119 -8.06 0.22 -4.53
C GLY A 119 -9.34 0.55 -3.75
N ILE A 120 -9.95 -0.47 -3.19
CA ILE A 120 -11.13 -0.38 -2.31
C ILE A 120 -10.71 -0.86 -0.93
N LEU A 121 -10.85 -0.01 0.08
CA LEU A 121 -10.51 -0.33 1.46
C LEU A 121 -11.41 -1.45 2.00
N VAL A 122 -10.79 -2.53 2.45
CA VAL A 122 -11.48 -3.67 3.09
C VAL A 122 -11.08 -3.87 4.55
N GLY A 123 -10.06 -3.16 5.02
CA GLY A 123 -9.65 -3.20 6.41
C GLY A 123 -8.69 -2.08 6.78
N GLY A 124 -8.92 -1.50 7.96
CA GLY A 124 -8.02 -0.52 8.57
C GLY A 124 -7.89 -0.84 10.05
N LYS A 125 -6.67 -1.08 10.53
CA LYS A 125 -6.41 -1.46 11.92
C LYS A 125 -5.30 -0.59 12.48
N SER A 126 -5.38 -0.27 13.77
CA SER A 126 -4.27 0.31 14.51
C SER A 126 -3.82 -0.63 15.62
N LYS A 127 -2.52 -0.59 15.91
CA LYS A 127 -1.93 -1.33 17.01
C LYS A 127 -0.86 -0.50 17.68
N TYR A 128 -1.00 -0.35 18.98
CA TYR A 128 0.01 0.23 19.85
C TYR A 128 0.38 -0.75 20.96
N VAL A 129 1.66 -0.87 21.25
CA VAL A 129 2.19 -1.66 22.37
C VAL A 129 3.32 -0.85 22.98
N GLY A 130 3.10 -0.35 24.21
CA GLY A 130 4.06 0.48 24.92
C GLY A 130 3.47 1.05 26.19
N GLU A 131 4.22 1.91 26.87
CA GLU A 131 3.79 2.62 28.06
C GLU A 131 3.00 3.87 27.70
N LEU A 132 2.04 4.26 28.53
CA LEU A 132 1.35 5.54 28.44
C LEU A 132 2.03 6.58 29.33
N LEU A 133 1.81 7.85 29.04
CA LEU A 133 2.42 9.03 29.66
C LEU A 133 2.44 9.06 31.21
N ASN A 134 1.60 8.28 31.89
CA ASN A 134 1.43 8.31 33.33
C ASN A 134 1.35 6.93 34.00
N ASP A 135 1.71 5.86 33.31
CA ASP A 135 1.60 4.51 33.87
C ASP A 135 2.75 3.63 33.34
N ASP A 136 3.58 3.10 34.25
CA ASP A 136 4.70 2.18 33.94
C ASP A 136 4.21 0.80 33.43
N LYS A 137 2.93 0.64 33.17
CA LYS A 137 2.36 -0.60 32.64
C LYS A 137 2.35 -0.60 31.13
N THR A 138 2.83 -1.68 30.55
CA THR A 138 2.73 -1.92 29.12
C THR A 138 1.26 -2.11 28.73
N LEU A 139 0.75 -1.20 27.92
CA LEU A 139 -0.61 -1.25 27.40
C LEU A 139 -0.65 -1.83 26.00
N TYR A 140 -1.73 -2.54 25.74
CA TYR A 140 -2.05 -3.16 24.47
C TYR A 140 -3.30 -2.47 23.90
N LEU A 141 -3.12 -1.48 23.02
CA LEU A 141 -4.23 -0.83 22.32
C LEU A 141 -4.33 -1.42 20.91
N LYS A 142 -5.49 -1.97 20.61
CA LYS A 142 -5.79 -2.51 19.27
C LYS A 142 -7.16 -2.02 18.83
N ALA A 143 -7.21 -1.37 17.67
CA ALA A 143 -8.44 -1.06 16.98
C ALA A 143 -8.55 -1.88 15.70
N ASN A 144 -9.68 -2.53 15.50
CA ASN A 144 -9.93 -3.34 14.31
C ASN A 144 -10.56 -2.54 13.16
N ARG A 145 -10.86 -1.26 13.40
CA ARG A 145 -11.41 -0.32 12.42
C ARG A 145 -10.87 1.08 12.69
N ILE A 146 -10.68 1.85 11.64
CA ILE A 146 -10.36 3.28 11.68
C ILE A 146 -11.38 4.00 10.80
N ASN A 147 -12.16 4.92 11.38
CA ASN A 147 -13.29 5.56 10.68
C ASN A 147 -12.87 6.52 9.56
N ASN A 148 -11.71 7.17 9.72
CA ASN A 148 -11.29 8.27 8.87
C ASN A 148 -10.38 7.87 7.70
N LEU A 149 -10.29 6.57 7.40
CA LEU A 149 -9.59 6.10 6.20
C LEU A 149 -10.44 6.33 4.95
N GLU A 150 -9.76 6.70 3.85
CA GLU A 150 -10.39 6.79 2.54
C GLU A 150 -10.81 5.41 2.04
N LYS A 151 -12.03 5.34 1.53
CA LYS A 151 -12.59 4.10 1.00
C LYS A 151 -11.98 3.72 -0.34
N TYR A 152 -11.61 4.69 -1.14
CA TYR A 152 -11.09 4.51 -2.49
C TYR A 152 -9.73 5.15 -2.64
N VAL A 153 -8.77 4.41 -3.18
CA VAL A 153 -7.42 4.91 -3.44
C VAL A 153 -7.03 4.67 -4.89
N TYR A 154 -6.19 5.57 -5.40
CA TYR A 154 -5.76 5.59 -6.79
C TYR A 154 -4.24 5.63 -6.85
N SER A 155 -3.64 4.77 -7.64
CA SER A 155 -2.20 4.66 -7.77
C SER A 155 -1.79 4.44 -9.22
N VAL A 156 -0.60 4.91 -9.56
CA VAL A 156 0.11 4.54 -10.78
C VAL A 156 1.25 3.60 -10.42
N ILE A 157 1.62 2.72 -11.34
CA ILE A 157 2.67 1.74 -11.13
C ILE A 157 3.51 1.59 -12.39
N LEU A 158 4.81 1.47 -12.20
CA LEU A 158 5.78 1.16 -13.24
C LEU A 158 6.59 -0.06 -12.80
N ARG A 159 6.72 -1.06 -13.67
CA ARG A 159 7.48 -2.28 -13.43
C ARG A 159 8.52 -2.50 -14.51
N ALA A 160 9.70 -2.93 -14.11
CA ALA A 160 10.73 -3.44 -15.02
C ALA A 160 10.97 -4.92 -14.66
N ALA A 161 10.72 -5.82 -15.60
CA ALA A 161 10.77 -7.25 -15.38
C ALA A 161 11.80 -7.93 -16.28
N TYR A 162 12.52 -8.87 -15.70
CA TYR A 162 13.34 -9.83 -16.41
C TYR A 162 12.86 -11.25 -16.07
N LYS A 163 12.40 -11.97 -17.09
CA LYS A 163 11.70 -13.25 -16.88
C LYS A 163 10.52 -13.05 -15.90
N SER A 164 10.49 -13.81 -14.83
CA SER A 164 9.42 -13.80 -13.83
C SER A 164 9.65 -12.82 -12.68
N VAL A 165 10.84 -12.23 -12.56
CA VAL A 165 11.17 -11.28 -11.49
C VAL A 165 11.03 -9.86 -11.99
N HIS A 166 10.49 -8.97 -11.16
CA HIS A 166 10.39 -7.55 -11.49
C HIS A 166 10.72 -6.66 -10.30
N LEU A 167 11.25 -5.50 -10.61
CA LEU A 167 11.29 -4.35 -9.72
C LEU A 167 10.14 -3.42 -10.08
N PHE A 168 9.61 -2.70 -9.10
CA PHE A 168 8.56 -1.73 -9.35
C PHE A 168 8.65 -0.51 -8.48
N VAL A 169 8.09 0.57 -8.98
CA VAL A 169 7.73 1.77 -8.24
C VAL A 169 6.24 2.03 -8.41
N GLY A 170 5.56 2.32 -7.32
CA GLY A 170 4.16 2.73 -7.28
C GLY A 170 4.03 4.09 -6.61
N TYR A 171 3.07 4.88 -7.02
CA TYR A 171 2.72 6.14 -6.37
C TYR A 171 1.21 6.22 -6.18
N GLN A 172 0.77 6.26 -4.93
CA GLN A 172 -0.62 6.55 -4.58
C GLN A 172 -0.80 8.06 -4.51
N PHE A 173 -1.54 8.62 -5.46
CA PHE A 173 -1.78 10.07 -5.52
C PHE A 173 -3.03 10.52 -4.74
N SER A 174 -3.88 9.59 -4.34
CA SER A 174 -4.96 9.82 -3.36
C SER A 174 -4.43 9.71 -1.93
N ASP A 175 -5.08 10.41 -1.01
CA ASP A 175 -4.76 10.29 0.41
C ASP A 175 -5.24 8.96 1.01
N THR A 176 -4.54 8.48 2.03
CA THR A 176 -4.96 7.30 2.80
C THR A 176 -6.04 7.62 3.82
N PHE A 177 -6.05 8.84 4.33
CA PHE A 177 -7.10 9.38 5.21
C PHE A 177 -8.00 10.34 4.46
N LYS A 178 -9.24 10.46 4.92
CA LYS A 178 -10.20 11.44 4.41
C LYS A 178 -9.66 12.85 4.57
N ASN A 179 -9.87 13.68 3.57
CA ASN A 179 -9.39 15.05 3.58
C ASN A 179 -9.97 15.86 4.74
N GLY A 180 -9.10 16.57 5.45
CA GLY A 180 -9.47 17.47 6.55
C GLY A 180 -9.67 16.81 7.92
N VAL A 181 -9.65 15.47 8.01
CA VAL A 181 -9.88 14.75 9.28
C VAL A 181 -8.74 13.81 9.68
N GLY A 182 -7.67 13.78 8.92
CA GLY A 182 -6.49 12.96 9.20
C GLY A 182 -5.25 13.42 8.42
N PRO A 183 -4.11 12.74 8.63
CA PRO A 183 -2.87 13.08 7.96
C PRO A 183 -2.95 12.78 6.45
N SER A 184 -2.33 13.65 5.65
CA SER A 184 -2.12 13.35 4.23
C SER A 184 -1.00 12.33 4.09
N ILE A 185 -1.34 11.10 3.75
CA ILE A 185 -0.39 10.02 3.49
C ILE A 185 -0.57 9.56 2.05
N LYS A 186 0.44 9.83 1.23
CA LYS A 186 0.53 9.40 -0.18
C LYS A 186 1.78 8.55 -0.34
N PRO A 187 1.68 7.22 -0.20
CA PRO A 187 2.86 6.37 -0.24
C PRO A 187 3.47 6.27 -1.64
N ILE A 188 4.79 6.32 -1.69
CA ILE A 188 5.61 5.83 -2.80
C ILE A 188 6.08 4.45 -2.41
N SER A 189 5.65 3.44 -3.15
CA SER A 189 6.01 2.03 -2.93
C SER A 189 7.17 1.64 -3.83
N LEU A 190 8.24 1.14 -3.25
CA LEU A 190 9.39 0.59 -3.96
C LEU A 190 9.53 -0.89 -3.62
N GLY A 191 9.55 -1.76 -4.60
CA GLY A 191 9.54 -3.18 -4.31
C GLY A 191 10.06 -4.10 -5.40
N ILE A 192 10.06 -5.36 -5.03
CA ILE A 192 10.39 -6.49 -5.88
C ILE A 192 9.25 -7.49 -5.87
N GLY A 193 9.02 -8.14 -6.98
CA GLY A 193 7.98 -9.16 -7.06
C GLY A 193 8.28 -10.25 -8.08
N VAL A 194 7.39 -11.22 -8.07
CA VAL A 194 7.41 -12.33 -9.01
C VAL A 194 6.07 -12.43 -9.72
N ARG A 195 6.14 -12.56 -11.05
CA ARG A 195 4.99 -12.78 -11.92
C ARG A 195 5.42 -13.59 -13.13
N PRO A 196 4.96 -14.84 -13.28
CA PRO A 196 5.28 -15.65 -14.45
C PRO A 196 4.93 -14.93 -15.75
N PHE A 197 5.66 -15.27 -16.82
CA PHE A 197 5.44 -14.72 -18.15
C PHE A 197 4.19 -15.27 -18.80
#